data_c77f288a9a7acde1341892dd83ef8086
#
_entry.id   c77f288a9a7acde1341892dd83ef8086
#
_cell.length_a   1.000
_cell.length_b   1.000
_cell.length_c   1.000
_cell.angle_alpha   90.00
_cell.angle_beta   90.00
_cell.angle_gamma   90.00
#
_symmetry.space_group_name_H-M   'P 1'
#
loop_
_entity.id
_entity.type
_entity.pdbx_description
1 polymer ?
#
loop_
_entity_poly.entity_id
_entity_poly.type
_entity_poly.pdbx_seq_one_letter_code
_entity_poly.pdbx_strand_id
1 'polypeptide(L)'
;MKKRNCIVILMVVLSSLMFNCFADSKSKANKDTKSFRYDLECVNNGVKGTYLVKVWSYSKKKEVAAEQCKKNAVHGIIFKGYAGTNGCISQRPLASTPGVEMEHEEYFDLFFQDNGEYLKYVQVTAGTQEIIKIGKEYKVGVIVSVAKDNLRKALEEAGVIKKMGNIF
;
A
#
# COMPACT_ATOMS: atom_id res chain seq x y z
N MET A 1 -19.95 -5.78 -46.58
CA MET A 1 -18.62 -5.49 -46.03
C MET A 1 -18.59 -4.27 -45.10
N LYS A 2 -19.32 -3.16 -45.34
CA LYS A 2 -19.32 -1.96 -44.46
C LYS A 2 -19.80 -2.17 -43.02
N LYS A 3 -20.81 -3.01 -42.74
CA LYS A 3 -21.35 -3.25 -41.40
C LYS A 3 -20.37 -4.00 -40.48
N ARG A 4 -19.56 -4.91 -41.01
CA ARG A 4 -18.57 -5.68 -40.24
C ARG A 4 -17.42 -4.82 -39.69
N ASN A 5 -16.99 -3.83 -40.50
CA ASN A 5 -15.92 -2.92 -40.08
C ASN A 5 -16.38 -1.93 -38.99
N CYS A 6 -17.66 -1.52 -38.99
CA CYS A 6 -18.21 -0.65 -37.95
C CYS A 6 -18.27 -1.34 -36.57
N ILE A 7 -18.60 -2.65 -36.53
CA ILE A 7 -18.66 -3.42 -35.26
C ILE A 7 -17.26 -3.60 -34.68
N VAL A 8 -16.26 -3.88 -35.52
CA VAL A 8 -14.87 -4.04 -35.07
C VAL A 8 -14.31 -2.71 -34.52
N ILE A 9 -14.59 -1.60 -35.17
CA ILE A 9 -14.19 -0.26 -34.68
C ILE A 9 -14.87 0.08 -33.37
N LEU A 10 -16.17 -0.25 -33.21
CA LEU A 10 -16.90 -0.01 -31.97
C LEU A 10 -16.36 -0.85 -30.80
N MET A 11 -15.96 -2.11 -31.04
CA MET A 11 -15.34 -2.97 -30.04
C MET A 11 -13.96 -2.46 -29.57
N VAL A 12 -13.15 -1.95 -30.49
CA VAL A 12 -11.82 -1.39 -30.18
C VAL A 12 -11.94 -0.10 -29.37
N VAL A 13 -12.93 0.75 -29.69
CA VAL A 13 -13.17 1.99 -28.91
C VAL A 13 -13.71 1.68 -27.53
N LEU A 14 -14.55 0.64 -27.36
CA LEU A 14 -15.07 0.25 -26.05
C LEU A 14 -13.98 -0.34 -25.15
N SER A 15 -13.01 -1.06 -25.69
CA SER A 15 -11.88 -1.61 -24.93
C SER A 15 -10.90 -0.53 -24.44
N SER A 16 -10.72 0.56 -25.19
CA SER A 16 -9.84 1.66 -24.80
C SER A 16 -10.41 2.51 -23.65
N LEU A 17 -11.74 2.57 -23.50
CA LEU A 17 -12.39 3.30 -22.40
C LEU A 17 -12.26 2.61 -21.04
N MET A 18 -12.10 1.28 -21.03
CA MET A 18 -11.95 0.53 -19.77
C MET A 18 -10.55 0.70 -19.15
N PHE A 19 -9.49 0.91 -19.95
CA PHE A 19 -8.13 1.07 -19.45
C PHE A 19 -7.89 2.39 -18.71
N ASN A 20 -8.61 3.46 -19.06
CA ASN A 20 -8.42 4.78 -18.45
C ASN A 20 -8.95 4.87 -17.01
N CYS A 21 -9.93 4.05 -16.63
CA CYS A 21 -10.54 4.11 -15.30
C CYS A 21 -9.61 3.57 -14.20
N PHE A 22 -8.75 2.59 -14.50
CA PHE A 22 -7.80 2.02 -13.55
C PHE A 22 -6.57 2.92 -13.32
N ALA A 23 -6.12 3.61 -14.37
CA ALA A 23 -4.99 4.55 -14.27
C ALA A 23 -5.34 5.78 -13.41
N ASP A 24 -6.55 6.32 -13.53
CA ASP A 24 -6.99 7.49 -12.74
C ASP A 24 -7.13 7.17 -11.24
N SER A 25 -7.61 5.98 -10.86
CA SER A 25 -7.74 5.60 -9.46
C SER A 25 -6.38 5.41 -8.78
N LYS A 26 -5.39 4.83 -9.47
CA LYS A 26 -4.01 4.67 -8.96
C LYS A 26 -3.30 6.02 -8.80
N SER A 27 -3.41 6.90 -9.79
CA SER A 27 -2.85 8.25 -9.73
C SER A 27 -3.43 9.07 -8.56
N LYS A 28 -4.73 8.93 -8.29
CA LYS A 28 -5.36 9.56 -7.12
C LYS A 28 -4.92 8.92 -5.82
N ALA A 29 -4.79 7.60 -5.77
CA ALA A 29 -4.28 6.89 -4.61
C ALA A 29 -2.86 7.33 -4.26
N ASN A 30 -2.00 7.59 -5.26
CA ASN A 30 -0.66 8.14 -5.04
C ASN A 30 -0.69 9.53 -4.42
N LYS A 31 -1.52 10.42 -4.93
CA LYS A 31 -1.71 11.76 -4.35
C LYS A 31 -2.23 11.71 -2.91
N ASP A 32 -3.23 10.89 -2.67
CA ASP A 32 -3.87 10.79 -1.34
C ASP A 32 -2.94 10.10 -0.34
N THR A 33 -2.07 9.18 -0.79
CA THR A 33 -1.07 8.52 0.07
C THR A 33 -0.06 9.52 0.63
N LYS A 34 0.28 10.57 -0.10
CA LYS A 34 1.16 11.65 0.41
C LYS A 34 0.59 12.36 1.64
N SER A 35 -0.71 12.31 1.88
CA SER A 35 -1.33 12.84 3.10
C SER A 35 -1.35 11.85 4.27
N PHE A 36 -1.01 10.60 4.05
CA PHE A 36 -0.89 9.51 5.03
C PHE A 36 -2.01 9.43 6.07
N ARG A 37 -3.25 9.55 5.63
CA ARG A 37 -4.45 9.35 6.46
C ARG A 37 -4.82 7.88 6.49
N TYR A 38 -4.27 7.14 7.45
CA TYR A 38 -4.59 5.73 7.65
C TYR A 38 -4.37 5.30 9.09
N ASP A 39 -5.02 4.20 9.47
CA ASP A 39 -4.79 3.49 10.73
C ASP A 39 -4.26 2.08 10.44
N LEU A 40 -3.39 1.56 11.30
CA LEU A 40 -2.88 0.20 11.27
C LEU A 40 -3.33 -0.55 12.52
N GLU A 41 -3.90 -1.71 12.30
CA GLU A 41 -4.28 -2.64 13.37
C GLU A 41 -3.59 -3.98 13.14
N CYS A 42 -3.03 -4.57 14.19
CA CYS A 42 -2.55 -5.93 14.10
C CYS A 42 -3.71 -6.91 14.02
N VAL A 43 -3.65 -7.83 13.08
CA VAL A 43 -4.63 -8.93 12.97
C VAL A 43 -4.08 -10.19 13.62
N ASN A 44 -2.80 -10.48 13.38
CA ASN A 44 -2.09 -11.63 13.93
C ASN A 44 -0.57 -11.40 13.79
N ASN A 45 0.23 -12.17 14.51
CA ASN A 45 1.69 -12.10 14.42
C ASN A 45 2.25 -12.53 13.05
N GLY A 46 1.40 -13.04 12.15
CA GLY A 46 1.80 -13.51 10.83
C GLY A 46 2.67 -14.77 10.89
N VAL A 47 3.15 -15.21 9.73
CA VAL A 47 4.22 -16.22 9.65
C VAL A 47 5.57 -15.55 9.81
N LYS A 48 6.60 -16.32 10.15
CA LYS A 48 7.98 -15.81 10.33
C LYS A 48 8.40 -14.94 9.13
N GLY A 49 8.90 -13.75 9.41
CA GLY A 49 9.32 -12.77 8.39
C GLY A 49 8.22 -11.90 7.80
N THR A 50 6.97 -12.05 8.26
CA THR A 50 5.83 -11.23 7.77
C THR A 50 5.05 -10.58 8.92
N TYR A 51 4.33 -9.50 8.58
CA TYR A 51 3.31 -8.92 9.43
C TYR A 51 1.95 -9.06 8.76
N LEU A 52 0.93 -9.47 9.52
CA LEU A 52 -0.47 -9.48 9.06
C LEU A 52 -1.20 -8.33 9.75
N VAL A 53 -1.53 -7.31 8.98
CA VAL A 53 -2.13 -6.07 9.48
C VAL A 53 -3.40 -5.73 8.72
N LYS A 54 -4.35 -5.12 9.43
CA LYS A 54 -5.50 -4.47 8.83
C LYS A 54 -5.21 -2.99 8.68
N VAL A 55 -5.33 -2.50 7.46
CA VAL A 55 -5.08 -1.10 7.11
C VAL A 55 -6.39 -0.44 6.78
N TRP A 56 -6.68 0.65 7.46
CA TRP A 56 -7.81 1.52 7.17
C TRP A 56 -7.33 2.75 6.41
N SER A 57 -7.82 2.93 5.19
CA SER A 57 -7.51 4.09 4.36
C SER A 57 -8.76 4.92 4.08
N TYR A 58 -8.58 6.21 3.83
CA TYR A 58 -9.67 7.17 3.68
C TYR A 58 -9.60 7.83 2.32
N SER A 59 -10.72 7.87 1.58
CA SER A 59 -10.85 8.60 0.32
C SER A 59 -12.31 8.91 0.01
N LYS A 60 -12.53 9.90 -0.86
CA LYS A 60 -13.85 10.19 -1.44
C LYS A 60 -14.37 9.08 -2.36
N LYS A 61 -13.48 8.19 -2.84
CA LYS A 61 -13.79 7.04 -3.68
C LYS A 61 -13.29 5.77 -3.01
N LYS A 62 -14.17 4.77 -2.87
CA LYS A 62 -13.84 3.51 -2.18
C LYS A 62 -12.73 2.72 -2.89
N GLU A 63 -12.69 2.76 -4.22
CA GLU A 63 -11.67 2.08 -5.03
C GLU A 63 -10.28 2.70 -4.79
N VAL A 64 -10.19 4.02 -4.67
CA VAL A 64 -8.96 4.74 -4.33
C VAL A 64 -8.51 4.37 -2.92
N ALA A 65 -9.42 4.36 -1.94
CA ALA A 65 -9.09 3.97 -0.56
C ALA A 65 -8.57 2.52 -0.48
N ALA A 66 -9.18 1.59 -1.22
CA ALA A 66 -8.74 0.20 -1.29
C ALA A 66 -7.32 0.06 -1.88
N GLU A 67 -7.01 0.81 -2.94
CA GLU A 67 -5.67 0.81 -3.54
C GLU A 67 -4.62 1.44 -2.62
N GLN A 68 -4.99 2.51 -1.91
CA GLN A 68 -4.12 3.13 -0.89
C GLN A 68 -3.73 2.17 0.23
N CYS A 69 -4.56 1.19 0.59
CA CYS A 69 -4.27 0.26 1.68
C CYS A 69 -2.94 -0.47 1.48
N LYS A 70 -2.55 -0.81 0.25
CA LYS A 70 -1.28 -1.46 -0.03
C LYS A 70 -0.09 -0.55 0.29
N LYS A 71 -0.13 0.69 -0.20
CA LYS A 71 0.92 1.70 0.06
C LYS A 71 0.99 2.04 1.54
N ASN A 72 -0.17 2.31 2.15
CA ASN A 72 -0.29 2.68 3.54
C ASN A 72 0.20 1.57 4.48
N ALA A 73 0.00 0.29 4.13
CA ALA A 73 0.54 -0.84 4.87
C ALA A 73 2.07 -0.80 4.91
N VAL A 74 2.70 -0.73 3.74
CA VAL A 74 4.17 -0.72 3.63
C VAL A 74 4.75 0.54 4.28
N HIS A 75 4.16 1.72 4.01
CA HIS A 75 4.55 2.97 4.64
C HIS A 75 4.44 2.90 6.17
N GLY A 76 3.34 2.35 6.68
CA GLY A 76 3.14 2.22 8.11
C GLY A 76 4.15 1.30 8.79
N ILE A 77 4.52 0.20 8.16
CA ILE A 77 5.58 -0.70 8.68
C ILE A 77 6.95 -0.01 8.64
N ILE A 78 7.22 0.81 7.63
CA ILE A 78 8.49 1.52 7.55
C ILE A 78 8.56 2.63 8.61
N PHE A 79 7.53 3.49 8.75
CA PHE A 79 7.65 4.76 9.46
C PHE A 79 6.85 4.88 10.76
N LYS A 80 5.79 4.09 10.96
CA LYS A 80 4.93 4.21 12.15
C LYS A 80 5.01 3.04 13.11
N GLY A 81 5.15 1.81 12.58
CA GLY A 81 4.90 0.62 13.36
C GLY A 81 3.42 0.49 13.75
N TYR A 82 3.11 -0.35 14.71
CA TYR A 82 1.77 -0.50 15.29
C TYR A 82 1.80 -0.97 16.73
N ALA A 83 0.76 -0.62 17.47
CA ALA A 83 0.58 -1.09 18.85
C ALA A 83 0.14 -2.57 18.87
N GLY A 84 0.60 -3.31 19.85
CA GLY A 84 0.13 -4.66 20.12
C GLY A 84 -1.26 -4.64 20.74
N THR A 85 -2.19 -5.38 20.13
CA THR A 85 -3.56 -5.57 20.64
C THR A 85 -4.00 -6.99 20.38
N ASN A 86 -4.92 -7.53 21.18
CA ASN A 86 -5.54 -8.84 20.95
C ASN A 86 -4.55 -9.99 20.75
N GLY A 87 -3.48 -10.05 21.56
CA GLY A 87 -2.46 -11.09 21.47
C GLY A 87 -1.35 -10.84 20.43
N CYS A 88 -1.42 -9.75 19.70
CA CYS A 88 -0.34 -9.31 18.84
C CYS A 88 0.78 -8.60 19.62
N ILE A 89 2.01 -8.80 19.19
CA ILE A 89 3.16 -8.08 19.71
C ILE A 89 3.28 -6.73 18.99
N SER A 90 3.46 -5.64 19.75
CA SER A 90 3.72 -4.31 19.19
C SER A 90 4.98 -4.31 18.32
N GLN A 91 4.96 -3.57 17.23
CA GLN A 91 6.09 -3.50 16.31
C GLN A 91 6.54 -2.03 16.13
N ARG A 92 7.82 -1.81 16.35
CA ARG A 92 8.46 -0.53 16.07
C ARG A 92 8.60 -0.34 14.56
N PRO A 93 8.64 0.91 14.07
CA PRO A 93 8.93 1.18 12.67
C PRO A 93 10.31 0.62 12.26
N LEU A 94 10.44 0.25 10.99
CA LEU A 94 11.73 -0.19 10.45
C LEU A 94 12.74 0.96 10.41
N ALA A 95 12.29 2.16 10.00
CA ALA A 95 13.04 3.39 10.05
C ALA A 95 12.86 4.03 11.43
N SER A 96 13.76 3.73 12.35
CA SER A 96 13.69 4.22 13.74
C SER A 96 14.18 5.65 13.92
N THR A 97 14.88 6.21 12.92
CA THR A 97 15.39 7.58 12.96
C THR A 97 14.33 8.54 12.41
N PRO A 98 13.92 9.57 13.15
CA PRO A 98 13.06 10.61 12.61
C PRO A 98 13.71 11.30 11.40
N GLY A 99 12.90 11.65 10.41
CA GLY A 99 13.39 12.39 9.22
C GLY A 99 13.88 11.52 8.06
N VAL A 100 14.04 10.20 8.24
CA VAL A 100 14.52 9.29 7.17
C VAL A 100 13.69 9.41 5.90
N GLU A 101 12.37 9.63 5.99
CA GLU A 101 11.51 9.80 4.82
C GLU A 101 11.90 11.05 4.01
N MET A 102 12.19 12.15 4.69
CA MET A 102 12.63 13.40 4.05
C MET A 102 14.07 13.32 3.53
N GLU A 103 14.96 12.68 4.30
CA GLU A 103 16.38 12.50 3.91
C GLU A 103 16.52 11.66 2.64
N HIS A 104 15.56 10.74 2.39
CA HIS A 104 15.54 9.85 1.24
C HIS A 104 14.28 10.04 0.36
N GLU A 105 13.80 11.29 0.22
CA GLU A 105 12.55 11.61 -0.49
C GLU A 105 12.55 11.06 -1.93
N GLU A 106 13.64 11.24 -2.67
CA GLU A 106 13.76 10.75 -4.05
C GLU A 106 13.62 9.21 -4.14
N TYR A 107 14.22 8.49 -3.20
CA TYR A 107 14.08 7.04 -3.12
C TYR A 107 12.64 6.64 -2.85
N PHE A 108 11.97 7.28 -1.87
CA PHE A 108 10.61 6.92 -1.50
C PHE A 108 9.56 7.35 -2.52
N ASP A 109 9.79 8.43 -3.25
CA ASP A 109 8.93 8.83 -4.37
C ASP A 109 8.93 7.76 -5.48
N LEU A 110 10.10 7.19 -5.82
CA LEU A 110 10.22 6.08 -6.76
C LEU A 110 9.69 4.76 -6.19
N PHE A 111 9.99 4.48 -4.92
CA PHE A 111 9.55 3.26 -4.24
C PHE A 111 8.02 3.17 -4.18
N PHE A 112 7.33 4.28 -3.87
CA PHE A 112 5.87 4.36 -3.76
C PHE A 112 5.15 4.82 -5.02
N GLN A 113 5.81 5.00 -6.15
CA GLN A 113 5.13 5.34 -7.40
C GLN A 113 4.16 4.25 -7.87
N ASP A 114 3.37 4.53 -8.91
CA ASP A 114 2.50 3.53 -9.53
C ASP A 114 3.32 2.35 -10.06
N ASN A 115 2.91 1.14 -9.68
CA ASN A 115 3.66 -0.10 -9.92
C ASN A 115 5.07 -0.11 -9.32
N GLY A 116 5.33 0.72 -8.30
CA GLY A 116 6.62 0.82 -7.62
C GLY A 116 7.00 -0.43 -6.82
N GLU A 117 8.20 -0.39 -6.28
CA GLU A 117 8.81 -1.54 -5.59
C GLU A 117 8.05 -2.00 -4.35
N TYR A 118 7.31 -1.12 -3.68
CA TYR A 118 6.50 -1.47 -2.51
C TYR A 118 5.57 -2.67 -2.75
N LEU A 119 5.10 -2.87 -4.01
CA LEU A 119 4.21 -3.98 -4.38
C LEU A 119 4.88 -5.36 -4.20
N LYS A 120 6.20 -5.43 -4.22
CA LYS A 120 6.94 -6.68 -3.99
C LYS A 120 6.80 -7.20 -2.55
N TYR A 121 6.44 -6.31 -1.63
CA TYR A 121 6.44 -6.58 -0.19
C TYR A 121 5.05 -6.69 0.43
N VAL A 122 3.99 -6.48 -0.34
CA VAL A 122 2.61 -6.48 0.18
C VAL A 122 1.69 -7.38 -0.63
N GLN A 123 0.93 -8.21 0.06
CA GLN A 123 -0.12 -9.04 -0.52
C GLN A 123 -1.44 -8.81 0.21
N VAL A 124 -2.51 -8.58 -0.57
CA VAL A 124 -3.87 -8.47 -0.03
C VAL A 124 -4.42 -9.86 0.25
N THR A 125 -4.98 -10.05 1.43
CA THR A 125 -5.73 -11.27 1.77
C THR A 125 -7.13 -11.18 1.15
N ALA A 126 -7.47 -12.12 0.29
CA ALA A 126 -8.75 -12.13 -0.42
C ALA A 126 -9.95 -12.13 0.55
N GLY A 127 -11.02 -11.44 0.17
CA GLY A 127 -12.28 -11.44 0.92
C GLY A 127 -12.30 -10.60 2.20
N THR A 128 -11.27 -9.80 2.47
CA THR A 128 -11.11 -9.07 3.74
C THR A 128 -11.44 -7.57 3.64
N GLN A 129 -12.08 -7.13 2.56
CA GLN A 129 -12.39 -5.71 2.39
C GLN A 129 -13.64 -5.32 3.18
N GLU A 130 -13.49 -4.36 4.08
CA GLU A 130 -14.59 -3.69 4.78
C GLU A 130 -14.74 -2.25 4.29
N ILE A 131 -15.97 -1.80 4.07
CA ILE A 131 -16.25 -0.45 3.55
C ILE A 131 -17.23 0.23 4.49
N ILE A 132 -16.82 1.35 5.06
CA ILE A 132 -17.63 2.19 5.92
C ILE A 132 -17.74 3.58 5.28
N LYS A 133 -18.96 4.08 5.10
CA LYS A 133 -19.18 5.45 4.63
C LYS A 133 -19.20 6.41 5.81
N ILE A 134 -18.32 7.41 5.79
CA ILE A 134 -18.22 8.43 6.83
C ILE A 134 -18.45 9.81 6.18
N GLY A 135 -19.66 10.32 6.29
CA GLY A 135 -20.03 11.58 5.64
C GLY A 135 -19.85 11.54 4.13
N LYS A 136 -18.91 12.32 3.60
CA LYS A 136 -18.58 12.38 2.15
C LYS A 136 -17.41 11.49 1.74
N GLU A 137 -16.83 10.75 2.67
CA GLU A 137 -15.67 9.87 2.44
C GLU A 137 -16.00 8.40 2.73
N TYR A 138 -15.14 7.52 2.25
CA TYR A 138 -15.14 6.10 2.58
C TYR A 138 -13.91 5.79 3.43
N LYS A 139 -14.13 5.05 4.52
CA LYS A 139 -13.09 4.35 5.28
C LYS A 139 -13.09 2.90 4.78
N VAL A 140 -12.00 2.46 4.19
CA VAL A 140 -11.88 1.11 3.64
C VAL A 140 -10.80 0.37 4.41
N GLY A 141 -11.16 -0.77 5.00
CA GLY A 141 -10.27 -1.66 5.71
C GLY A 141 -9.92 -2.87 4.85
N VAL A 142 -8.63 -3.18 4.76
CA VAL A 142 -8.13 -4.36 4.03
C VAL A 142 -7.08 -5.06 4.87
N ILE A 143 -7.16 -6.39 4.96
CA ILE A 143 -6.12 -7.19 5.60
C ILE A 143 -5.04 -7.49 4.57
N VAL A 144 -3.80 -7.19 4.93
CA VAL A 144 -2.63 -7.39 4.09
C VAL A 144 -1.51 -8.08 4.85
N SER A 145 -0.75 -8.90 4.14
CA SER A 145 0.51 -9.44 4.60
C SER A 145 1.66 -8.60 4.06
N VAL A 146 2.57 -8.17 4.93
CA VAL A 146 3.78 -7.41 4.56
C VAL A 146 5.00 -8.25 4.86
N ALA A 147 5.83 -8.52 3.85
CA ALA A 147 7.09 -9.26 3.94
C ALA A 147 8.18 -8.38 4.59
N LYS A 148 8.11 -8.24 5.91
CA LYS A 148 8.92 -7.28 6.68
C LYS A 148 10.43 -7.52 6.58
N ASP A 149 10.85 -8.80 6.59
CA ASP A 149 12.27 -9.13 6.58
C ASP A 149 12.89 -8.81 5.22
N ASN A 150 12.17 -9.10 4.13
CA ASN A 150 12.59 -8.73 2.78
C ASN A 150 12.58 -7.21 2.59
N LEU A 151 11.56 -6.54 3.11
CA LEU A 151 11.45 -5.09 3.08
C LEU A 151 12.62 -4.43 3.84
N ARG A 152 12.92 -4.91 5.06
CA ARG A 152 14.06 -4.44 5.85
C ARG A 152 15.36 -4.61 5.07
N LYS A 153 15.61 -5.81 4.54
CA LYS A 153 16.83 -6.11 3.78
C LYS A 153 16.99 -5.15 2.59
N ALA A 154 15.93 -4.90 1.83
CA ALA A 154 15.97 -3.96 0.71
C ALA A 154 16.30 -2.51 1.15
N LEU A 155 15.70 -2.04 2.25
CA LEU A 155 15.99 -0.71 2.79
C LEU A 155 17.42 -0.60 3.34
N GLU A 156 17.97 -1.67 3.93
CA GLU A 156 19.36 -1.74 4.38
C GLU A 156 20.34 -1.76 3.20
N GLU A 157 20.02 -2.48 2.13
CA GLU A 157 20.82 -2.55 0.89
C GLU A 157 20.81 -1.20 0.15
N ALA A 158 19.69 -0.50 0.15
CA ALA A 158 19.57 0.85 -0.39
C ALA A 158 20.22 1.93 0.49
N GLY A 159 20.69 1.58 1.68
CA GLY A 159 21.29 2.54 2.61
C GLY A 159 20.30 3.49 3.30
N VAL A 160 19.02 3.23 3.18
CA VAL A 160 17.93 4.03 3.76
C VAL A 160 17.84 3.84 5.27
N ILE A 161 18.07 2.62 5.75
CA ILE A 161 18.12 2.31 7.18
C ILE A 161 19.44 1.64 7.54
N LYS A 162 19.85 1.79 8.79
CA LYS A 162 21.07 1.13 9.29
C LYS A 162 20.91 -0.39 9.29
N LYS A 163 21.95 -1.07 8.84
CA LYS A 163 22.03 -2.54 8.97
C LYS A 163 21.98 -2.92 10.45
N MET A 164 21.19 -3.93 10.77
CA MET A 164 21.28 -4.54 12.10
C MET A 164 22.68 -5.15 12.23
N GLY A 165 23.49 -4.59 13.11
CA GLY A 165 24.80 -5.15 13.44
C GLY A 165 24.60 -6.60 13.94
N ASN A 166 25.45 -7.50 13.50
CA ASN A 166 25.57 -8.81 14.14
C ASN A 166 25.97 -8.57 15.59
N ILE A 167 25.01 -8.66 16.50
CA ILE A 167 25.27 -8.73 17.93
C ILE A 167 25.71 -10.18 18.17
N PHE A 168 26.97 -10.45 17.96
CA PHE A 168 27.68 -11.62 18.44
C PHE A 168 28.78 -11.17 19.40
#